data_ca2313d33fde23174db45347092b80d1
#
_entry.id   ca2313d33fde23174db45347092b80d1
#
_cell.length_a   1.000
_cell.length_b   1.000
_cell.length_c   1.000
_cell.angle_alpha   90.00
_cell.angle_beta   90.00
_cell.angle_gamma   90.00
#
_symmetry.space_group_name_H-M   'P 1'
#
loop_
_entity.id
_entity.type
_entity.pdbx_description
1 polymer ?
#
loop_
_entity_poly.entity_id
_entity_poly.type
_entity_poly.pdbx_seq_one_letter_code
_entity_poly.pdbx_strand_id
1 'polypeptide(L)'
;MFKILIAEDDRELRQLFQHVLTKNGYAAVGVSNGEEALAAMDTSYYDLIISDIMMPKLDGYELVRSLREAGNSIPVLMITAKDAFDDMRLGFVSGSDDYMVKPVNVNEMVLRVSALLRRAQMANERRQVIGGTVLECFRNLEQTAPVSAE
;
A
#
# COMPACT_ATOMS: atom_id res chain seq x y z
N MET A 1 -7.73 3.03 13.56
CA MET A 1 -7.73 1.71 12.91
C MET A 1 -7.32 1.88 11.46
N PHE A 2 -6.32 1.11 11.04
CA PHE A 2 -5.87 1.19 9.66
C PHE A 2 -6.86 0.49 8.72
N LYS A 3 -7.02 1.04 7.53
CA LYS A 3 -7.96 0.53 6.55
C LYS A 3 -7.18 0.00 5.35
N ILE A 4 -7.42 -1.25 5.00
CA ILE A 4 -6.67 -1.94 3.96
C ILE A 4 -7.59 -2.33 2.81
N LEU A 5 -7.16 -2.03 1.60
CA LEU A 5 -7.89 -2.42 0.40
C LEU A 5 -7.24 -3.66 -0.17
N ILE A 6 -8.03 -4.67 -0.46
CA ILE A 6 -7.54 -5.93 -1.02
C ILE A 6 -8.10 -6.08 -2.42
N ALA A 7 -7.23 -6.10 -3.41
CA ALA A 7 -7.61 -6.33 -4.80
C ALA A 7 -7.20 -7.74 -5.18
N GLU A 8 -8.15 -8.63 -5.29
CA GLU A 8 -7.92 -10.04 -5.55
C GLU A 8 -9.14 -10.61 -6.26
N ASP A 9 -8.97 -11.17 -7.44
CA ASP A 9 -10.10 -11.68 -8.21
C ASP A 9 -10.59 -13.05 -7.70
N ASP A 10 -9.76 -13.82 -7.01
CA ASP A 10 -10.20 -15.07 -6.42
C ASP A 10 -11.01 -14.75 -5.17
N ARG A 11 -12.30 -15.06 -5.22
CA ARG A 11 -13.22 -14.70 -4.16
C ARG A 11 -12.85 -15.34 -2.81
N GLU A 12 -12.46 -16.61 -2.83
CA GLU A 12 -12.14 -17.32 -1.60
C GLU A 12 -10.90 -16.73 -0.96
N LEU A 13 -9.90 -16.44 -1.77
CA LEU A 13 -8.66 -15.87 -1.27
C LEU A 13 -8.91 -14.46 -0.74
N ARG A 14 -9.70 -13.68 -1.46
CA ARG A 14 -10.05 -12.33 -1.03
C ARG A 14 -10.75 -12.35 0.33
N GLN A 15 -11.69 -13.28 0.49
CA GLN A 15 -12.42 -13.41 1.75
C GLN A 15 -11.50 -13.87 2.88
N LEU A 16 -10.57 -14.75 2.58
CA LEU A 16 -9.61 -15.21 3.57
C LEU A 16 -8.75 -14.03 4.05
N PHE A 17 -8.25 -13.25 3.14
CA PHE A 17 -7.42 -12.08 3.50
C PHE A 17 -8.22 -11.09 4.33
N GLN A 18 -9.46 -10.82 3.93
CA GLN A 18 -10.31 -9.91 4.69
C GLN A 18 -10.52 -10.43 6.12
N HIS A 19 -10.79 -11.72 6.24
CA HIS A 19 -11.05 -12.31 7.55
C HIS A 19 -9.82 -12.21 8.46
N VAL A 20 -8.66 -12.57 7.91
CA VAL A 20 -7.43 -12.58 8.71
C VAL A 20 -7.06 -11.16 9.15
N LEU A 21 -7.18 -10.19 8.25
CA LEU A 21 -6.84 -8.82 8.58
C LEU A 21 -7.83 -8.24 9.59
N THR A 22 -9.10 -8.54 9.42
CA THR A 22 -10.10 -8.08 10.39
C THR A 22 -9.83 -8.65 11.78
N LYS A 23 -9.44 -9.92 11.85
CA LYS A 23 -9.10 -10.52 13.13
C LYS A 23 -7.89 -9.86 13.77
N ASN A 24 -7.04 -9.26 12.97
CA ASN A 24 -5.84 -8.61 13.49
C ASN A 24 -6.03 -7.11 13.71
N GLY A 25 -7.26 -6.64 13.70
CA GLY A 25 -7.54 -5.26 14.09
C GLY A 25 -7.58 -4.25 12.96
N TYR A 26 -7.57 -4.70 11.71
CA TYR A 26 -7.63 -3.80 10.57
C TYR A 26 -9.04 -3.76 9.98
N ALA A 27 -9.39 -2.65 9.36
CA ALA A 27 -10.60 -2.60 8.54
C ALA A 27 -10.20 -3.04 7.14
N ALA A 28 -10.81 -4.07 6.61
CA ALA A 28 -10.42 -4.64 5.33
C ALA A 28 -11.58 -4.62 4.35
N VAL A 29 -11.33 -4.07 3.16
CA VAL A 29 -12.34 -4.00 2.10
C VAL A 29 -11.77 -4.73 0.90
N GLY A 30 -12.56 -5.61 0.30
CA GLY A 30 -12.13 -6.41 -0.84
C GLY A 30 -12.77 -5.97 -2.13
N VAL A 31 -11.98 -5.93 -3.20
CA VAL A 31 -12.47 -5.68 -4.56
C VAL A 31 -11.88 -6.74 -5.47
N SER A 32 -12.44 -6.92 -6.65
CA SER A 32 -12.09 -8.06 -7.48
C SER A 32 -11.17 -7.72 -8.64
N ASN A 33 -10.86 -6.47 -8.89
CA ASN A 33 -9.96 -6.09 -9.97
C ASN A 33 -9.41 -4.68 -9.73
N GLY A 34 -8.49 -4.26 -10.60
CA GLY A 34 -7.84 -2.97 -10.43
C GLY A 34 -8.75 -1.78 -10.69
N GLU A 35 -9.72 -1.94 -11.57
CA GLU A 35 -10.66 -0.84 -11.81
C GLU A 35 -11.52 -0.57 -10.58
N GLU A 36 -11.98 -1.64 -9.93
CA GLU A 36 -12.72 -1.50 -8.67
C GLU A 36 -11.84 -0.90 -7.60
N ALA A 37 -10.55 -1.25 -7.59
CA ALA A 37 -9.63 -0.70 -6.62
C ALA A 37 -9.48 0.81 -6.81
N LEU A 38 -9.32 1.27 -8.04
CA LEU A 38 -9.21 2.70 -8.30
C LEU A 38 -10.50 3.42 -7.94
N ALA A 39 -11.65 2.83 -8.24
CA ALA A 39 -12.92 3.43 -7.88
C ALA A 39 -13.06 3.54 -6.36
N ALA A 40 -12.63 2.52 -5.64
CA ALA A 40 -12.68 2.55 -4.17
C ALA A 40 -11.78 3.65 -3.62
N MET A 41 -10.62 3.84 -4.23
CA MET A 41 -9.68 4.87 -3.80
C MET A 41 -10.23 6.28 -4.04
N ASP A 42 -11.11 6.44 -5.02
CA ASP A 42 -11.71 7.74 -5.27
C ASP A 42 -12.75 8.12 -4.22
N THR A 43 -13.33 7.14 -3.55
CA THR A 43 -14.43 7.42 -2.64
C THR A 43 -14.06 7.26 -1.19
N SER A 44 -12.92 6.65 -0.88
CA SER A 44 -12.51 6.39 0.50
C SER A 44 -11.01 6.46 0.63
N TYR A 45 -10.56 6.69 1.84
CA TYR A 45 -9.14 6.70 2.15
C TYR A 45 -8.72 5.31 2.61
N TYR A 46 -7.57 4.87 2.14
CA TYR A 46 -6.99 3.59 2.57
C TYR A 46 -5.54 3.81 2.97
N ASP A 47 -5.09 3.00 3.92
CA ASP A 47 -3.72 3.12 4.44
C ASP A 47 -2.74 2.19 3.74
N LEU A 48 -3.25 1.15 3.09
CA LEU A 48 -2.40 0.17 2.41
C LEU A 48 -3.24 -0.62 1.42
N ILE A 49 -2.63 -1.06 0.34
CA ILE A 49 -3.28 -1.93 -0.64
C ILE A 49 -2.53 -3.25 -0.70
N ILE A 50 -3.27 -4.34 -0.68
CA ILE A 50 -2.75 -5.66 -1.04
C ILE A 50 -3.35 -5.96 -2.40
N SER A 51 -2.52 -6.23 -3.41
CA SER A 51 -3.01 -6.44 -4.76
C SER A 51 -2.37 -7.66 -5.40
N ASP A 52 -3.20 -8.52 -5.96
CA ASP A 52 -2.71 -9.55 -6.85
C ASP A 52 -2.16 -8.86 -8.11
N ILE A 53 -1.15 -9.45 -8.72
CA ILE A 53 -0.63 -8.92 -9.97
C ILE A 53 -1.57 -9.26 -11.11
N MET A 54 -1.99 -10.52 -11.18
CA MET A 54 -2.81 -10.97 -12.31
C MET A 54 -4.28 -10.83 -11.98
N MET A 55 -4.90 -9.81 -12.53
CA MET A 55 -6.33 -9.59 -12.35
C MET A 55 -6.92 -9.15 -13.68
N PRO A 56 -8.22 -9.41 -13.91
CA PRO A 56 -8.86 -8.93 -15.14
C PRO A 56 -9.02 -7.41 -15.09
N LYS A 57 -9.24 -6.86 -16.25
CA LYS A 57 -9.49 -5.43 -16.46
C LYS A 57 -8.26 -4.59 -16.24
N LEU A 58 -7.86 -4.36 -15.02
CA LEU A 58 -6.66 -3.59 -14.70
C LEU A 58 -5.84 -4.44 -13.75
N ASP A 59 -4.63 -4.81 -14.14
CA ASP A 59 -3.80 -5.69 -13.31
C ASP A 59 -3.07 -4.90 -12.21
N GLY A 60 -2.33 -5.63 -11.38
CA GLY A 60 -1.67 -5.01 -10.24
C GLY A 60 -0.60 -4.00 -10.62
N TYR A 61 0.13 -4.24 -11.70
CA TYR A 61 1.16 -3.29 -12.15
C TYR A 61 0.51 -2.01 -12.63
N GLU A 62 -0.56 -2.13 -13.39
CA GLU A 62 -1.27 -0.97 -13.91
C GLU A 62 -1.89 -0.18 -12.77
N LEU A 63 -2.40 -0.89 -11.76
CA LEU A 63 -2.98 -0.24 -10.60
C LEU A 63 -1.93 0.61 -9.89
N VAL A 64 -0.77 0.02 -9.60
CA VAL A 64 0.28 0.74 -8.90
C VAL A 64 0.79 1.91 -9.73
N ARG A 65 0.97 1.68 -11.02
CA ARG A 65 1.44 2.76 -11.90
C ARG A 65 0.45 3.94 -11.88
N SER A 66 -0.83 3.64 -11.96
CA SER A 66 -1.85 4.69 -11.92
C SER A 66 -1.81 5.47 -10.63
N LEU A 67 -1.63 4.78 -9.51
CA LEU A 67 -1.55 5.44 -8.21
C LEU A 67 -0.31 6.34 -8.12
N ARG A 68 0.84 5.85 -8.56
CA ARG A 68 2.07 6.62 -8.47
C ARG A 68 2.04 7.82 -9.41
N GLU A 69 1.46 7.66 -10.59
CA GLU A 69 1.35 8.78 -11.54
C GLU A 69 0.41 9.85 -11.00
N ALA A 70 -0.56 9.46 -10.19
CA ALA A 70 -1.46 10.42 -9.56
C ALA A 70 -0.86 11.04 -8.30
N GLY A 71 0.38 10.72 -7.97
CA GLY A 71 1.03 11.26 -6.79
C GLY A 71 0.65 10.56 -5.49
N ASN A 72 -0.01 9.40 -5.59
CA ASN A 72 -0.43 8.67 -4.40
C ASN A 72 0.67 7.69 -4.00
N SER A 73 1.20 7.86 -2.80
CA SER A 73 2.31 7.05 -2.30
C SER A 73 1.86 5.96 -1.33
N ILE A 74 0.61 5.56 -1.40
CA ILE A 74 0.09 4.52 -0.51
C ILE A 74 0.95 3.27 -0.60
N PRO A 75 1.29 2.64 0.52
CA PRO A 75 2.07 1.40 0.46
C PRO A 75 1.31 0.27 -0.21
N VAL A 76 2.01 -0.51 -1.00
CA VAL A 76 1.41 -1.60 -1.77
C VAL A 76 2.18 -2.89 -1.52
N LEU A 77 1.46 -3.92 -1.11
CA LEU A 77 1.98 -5.28 -1.00
C LEU A 77 1.44 -6.06 -2.19
N MET A 78 2.33 -6.49 -3.07
CA MET A 78 1.93 -7.26 -4.25
C MET A 78 1.94 -8.74 -3.95
N ILE A 79 0.96 -9.45 -4.48
CA ILE A 79 0.90 -10.91 -4.38
C ILE A 79 1.15 -11.44 -5.79
N THR A 80 2.07 -12.37 -5.94
CA THR A 80 2.44 -12.86 -7.25
C THR A 80 2.45 -14.39 -7.28
N ALA A 81 2.30 -14.96 -8.46
CA ALA A 81 2.41 -16.40 -8.62
C ALA A 81 3.86 -16.83 -8.47
N LYS A 82 4.05 -18.08 -8.04
CA LYS A 82 5.38 -18.58 -7.73
C LYS A 82 6.31 -18.54 -8.93
N ASP A 83 5.79 -18.67 -10.14
CA ASP A 83 6.59 -18.73 -11.33
C ASP A 83 6.68 -17.38 -12.06
N ALA A 84 6.30 -16.29 -11.40
CA ALA A 84 6.31 -14.98 -12.03
C ALA A 84 7.51 -14.16 -11.57
N PHE A 85 8.71 -14.74 -11.65
CA PHE A 85 9.91 -14.09 -11.14
C PHE A 85 10.22 -12.78 -11.87
N ASP A 86 10.06 -12.79 -13.19
CA ASP A 86 10.31 -11.57 -13.96
C ASP A 86 9.28 -10.50 -13.62
N ASP A 87 8.07 -10.92 -13.28
CA ASP A 87 7.03 -9.97 -12.89
C ASP A 87 7.34 -9.33 -11.56
N MET A 88 8.03 -10.03 -10.67
CA MET A 88 8.45 -9.43 -9.40
C MET A 88 9.37 -8.25 -9.63
N ARG A 89 10.29 -8.38 -10.59
CA ARG A 89 11.16 -7.28 -10.94
C ARG A 89 10.36 -6.10 -11.48
N LEU A 90 9.40 -6.37 -12.33
CA LEU A 90 8.54 -5.32 -12.88
C LEU A 90 7.73 -4.66 -11.78
N GLY A 91 7.31 -5.43 -10.78
CA GLY A 91 6.59 -4.88 -9.65
C GLY A 91 7.39 -3.84 -8.90
N PHE A 92 8.67 -4.11 -8.65
CA PHE A 92 9.52 -3.13 -8.00
C PHE A 92 9.70 -1.90 -8.87
N VAL A 93 9.90 -2.11 -10.17
CA VAL A 93 10.03 -0.99 -11.08
C VAL A 93 8.75 -0.16 -11.08
N SER A 94 7.60 -0.80 -10.91
CA SER A 94 6.31 -0.10 -10.91
C SER A 94 6.03 0.66 -9.62
N GLY A 95 6.81 0.44 -8.57
CA GLY A 95 6.63 1.21 -7.34
C GLY A 95 5.91 0.50 -6.21
N SER A 96 5.83 -0.83 -6.25
CA SER A 96 5.31 -1.56 -5.10
C SER A 96 6.35 -1.57 -3.99
N ASP A 97 5.90 -1.79 -2.78
CA ASP A 97 6.78 -1.67 -1.61
C ASP A 97 7.25 -3.01 -1.09
N ASP A 98 6.55 -4.07 -1.42
CA ASP A 98 6.90 -5.41 -0.97
C ASP A 98 6.16 -6.43 -1.83
N TYR A 99 6.51 -7.70 -1.73
CA TYR A 99 5.90 -8.79 -2.45
C TYR A 99 5.69 -9.97 -1.58
N MET A 100 4.72 -10.78 -1.90
CA MET A 100 4.59 -12.14 -1.39
C MET A 100 4.28 -13.07 -2.55
N VAL A 101 4.74 -14.30 -2.47
CA VAL A 101 4.54 -15.31 -3.51
C VAL A 101 3.46 -16.28 -3.05
N LYS A 102 2.57 -16.65 -3.96
CA LYS A 102 1.53 -17.64 -3.65
C LYS A 102 2.14 -19.02 -3.58
N PRO A 103 1.68 -19.88 -2.68
CA PRO A 103 0.56 -19.68 -1.77
C PRO A 103 0.95 -18.77 -0.60
N VAL A 104 0.04 -17.88 -0.23
CA VAL A 104 0.33 -16.85 0.77
C VAL A 104 0.22 -17.44 2.16
N ASN A 105 1.26 -17.22 2.96
CA ASN A 105 1.20 -17.52 4.38
C ASN A 105 0.52 -16.31 5.03
N VAL A 106 -0.67 -16.50 5.57
CA VAL A 106 -1.44 -15.35 6.08
C VAL A 106 -0.80 -14.72 7.30
N ASN A 107 -0.07 -15.48 8.10
CA ASN A 107 0.64 -14.89 9.24
C ASN A 107 1.77 -13.98 8.76
N GLU A 108 2.48 -14.41 7.74
CA GLU A 108 3.52 -13.59 7.14
C GLU A 108 2.93 -12.34 6.49
N MET A 109 1.76 -12.48 5.86
CA MET A 109 1.06 -11.34 5.28
C MET A 109 0.78 -10.28 6.34
N VAL A 110 0.29 -10.69 7.49
CA VAL A 110 -0.01 -9.76 8.58
C VAL A 110 1.26 -9.06 9.05
N LEU A 111 2.37 -9.78 9.15
CA LEU A 111 3.62 -9.18 9.56
C LEU A 111 4.12 -8.16 8.55
N ARG A 112 3.99 -8.46 7.26
CA ARG A 112 4.42 -7.53 6.21
C ARG A 112 3.53 -6.30 6.17
N VAL A 113 2.23 -6.48 6.34
CA VAL A 113 1.28 -5.37 6.42
C VAL A 113 1.66 -4.45 7.58
N SER A 114 1.89 -5.04 8.74
CA SER A 114 2.26 -4.26 9.92
C SER A 114 3.56 -3.48 9.69
N ALA A 115 4.54 -4.11 9.07
CA ALA A 115 5.82 -3.45 8.79
C ALA A 115 5.66 -2.30 7.79
N LEU A 116 4.84 -2.50 6.76
CA LEU A 116 4.62 -1.46 5.76
C LEU A 116 3.88 -0.27 6.36
N LEU A 117 2.87 -0.55 7.19
CA LEU A 117 2.12 0.51 7.85
C LEU A 117 3.01 1.29 8.80
N ARG A 118 3.89 0.61 9.53
CA ARG A 118 4.80 1.29 10.46
C ARG A 118 5.77 2.18 9.70
N ARG A 119 6.30 1.70 8.57
CA ARG A 119 7.22 2.51 7.76
C ARG A 119 6.52 3.75 7.22
N ALA A 120 5.29 3.59 6.76
CA ALA A 120 4.54 4.71 6.22
C ALA A 120 4.22 5.72 7.32
N GLN A 121 3.89 5.24 8.51
CA GLN A 121 3.59 6.12 9.62
C GLN A 121 4.83 6.90 10.04
N MET A 122 5.97 6.24 10.10
CA MET A 122 7.22 6.91 10.44
C MET A 122 7.60 7.94 9.39
N ALA A 123 7.38 7.65 8.13
CA ALA A 123 7.65 8.61 7.07
C ALA A 123 6.74 9.82 7.19
N ASN A 124 5.49 9.62 7.53
CA ASN A 124 4.56 10.72 7.72
C ASN A 124 4.93 11.58 8.91
N GLU A 125 5.32 10.96 10.00
CA GLU A 125 5.75 11.69 11.19
C GLU A 125 7.00 12.50 10.90
N ARG A 126 7.93 11.91 10.18
CA ARG A 126 9.15 12.63 9.82
C ARG A 126 8.83 13.79 8.88
N ARG A 127 7.91 13.58 7.96
CA ARG A 127 7.53 14.63 7.04
C ARG A 127 6.82 15.75 7.77
N GLN A 128 6.06 15.43 8.79
CA GLN A 128 5.40 16.44 9.57
C GLN A 128 6.38 17.21 10.42
N VAL A 129 7.36 16.56 10.98
CA VAL A 129 8.36 17.22 11.77
C VAL A 129 9.19 18.11 10.85
N ILE A 130 9.60 17.61 9.72
CA ILE A 130 10.36 18.41 8.80
C ILE A 130 9.45 19.34 8.07
N GLY A 131 8.33 18.83 7.61
CA GLY A 131 7.47 19.65 6.82
C GLY A 131 6.63 20.58 7.64
N GLY A 132 6.04 20.10 8.70
CA GLY A 132 5.22 20.95 9.51
C GLY A 132 6.09 21.92 10.19
N THR A 133 7.14 21.41 10.75
CA THR A 133 8.09 22.26 11.33
C THR A 133 8.68 23.06 10.26
N VAL A 134 8.80 22.53 9.12
CA VAL A 134 9.38 23.29 8.11
C VAL A 134 8.39 24.27 7.62
N LEU A 135 7.17 24.03 7.67
CA LEU A 135 6.21 24.97 7.31
C LEU A 135 6.12 25.92 8.37
N GLU A 136 6.18 25.45 9.51
CA GLU A 136 6.36 26.25 10.58
C GLU A 136 7.76 26.50 10.70
N CYS A 137 8.62 25.64 10.32
CA CYS A 137 9.97 25.96 10.28
C CYS A 137 10.22 26.79 9.15
N PHE A 138 9.53 26.70 8.20
CA PHE A 138 9.69 27.56 7.18
C PHE A 138 9.05 28.74 7.55
N ARG A 139 8.10 28.62 8.31
CA ARG A 139 7.59 29.75 8.88
C ARG A 139 8.40 30.03 10.01
N ASN A 140 8.67 29.07 10.71
CA ASN A 140 9.56 29.28 11.76
C ASN A 140 10.88 29.07 11.31
N LEU A 141 11.08 28.31 10.33
CA LEU A 141 12.36 28.03 10.00
C LEU A 141 12.87 29.04 9.24
N GLU A 142 12.04 29.51 8.65
CA GLU A 142 12.49 30.57 8.13
C GLU A 142 12.90 31.23 9.22
N GLN A 143 12.52 30.83 10.30
CA GLN A 143 13.02 31.43 11.40
C GLN A 143 13.94 30.50 11.96
N THR A 144 13.77 29.37 11.91
CA THR A 144 14.71 28.62 12.55
C THR A 144 15.31 27.82 11.57
N ALA A 145 15.98 27.15 11.84
CA ALA A 145 16.62 26.37 11.00
C ALA A 145 15.86 25.34 10.59
N PRO A 146 16.12 24.84 9.77
CA PRO A 146 15.53 23.90 9.16
C PRO A 146 15.66 22.78 9.70
N VAL A 147 15.31 22.20 9.59
CA VAL A 147 15.38 21.16 10.02
C VAL A 147 15.87 20.33 9.27
N SER A 148 16.09 20.21 8.68
CA SER A 148 16.55 19.45 8.04
C SER A 148 16.52 18.55 7.84
N ALA A 149 16.50 18.19 7.88
CA ALA A 149 16.63 17.53 7.61
C ALA A 149 16.55 16.49 7.44
N GLU A 150 16.44 15.96 7.51
CA GLU A 150 16.47 15.01 7.33
C GLU A 150 16.14 14.61 6.98
#